data_ad9f5e4615db4440cf55121657abceac
#
_entry.id   ad9f5e4615db4440cf55121657abceac
#
_cell.length_a   1.000
_cell.length_b   1.000
_cell.length_c   1.000
_cell.angle_alpha   90.00
_cell.angle_beta   90.00
_cell.angle_gamma   90.00
#
_symmetry.space_group_name_H-M   'P 1'
#
loop_
_entity.id
_entity.type
_entity.pdbx_description
1 polymer ?
#
loop_
_entity_poly.entity_id
_entity_poly.type
_entity_poly.pdbx_seq_one_letter_code
_entity_poly.pdbx_strand_id
1 'polypeptide(L)'
;MTTFRWYLLGLAALFGAYVAVEYYRPKAVSWTPTLENDDKIPYGTYVLYDVLPALAGVERSAVRTVRVPVYSQIEGVDEDVAQEADTTTVTSADETPPPALADSAEWAATQKTRAAEAPAAPAPAPPADADDEDYAAGLAAGGYQPATYLFITHNFELTPLDCRSLLRHVARGNDVMVAASNFDSFFADTLGFRTQEHIAPVRWKKKPSASADDSAGLNLSRPNLGADSVRLRFVNPALARQAGSHHFALPALAATNRLVPTRALAAKATQVATDEQGRTVLLRVPHGRGHFYICSVPLAFSNYFVLQPQTSNFAFAALSYLPTGRTIWWDEYQKQGRRGEQSLLRVLLEHEALRTAVYLAMAAAVLFVLFEARRRQRIIPVLKPLPNTTLLFTRTVAGLYRQGGSHTLIAEKKVGLFLEYLRTRYHEPALDLTDEATRERLAQKSGVARADVDSLVRRINFLLTAPQVSDAELLALNKAINQFRHQAA
;
A
#
# COMPACT_ATOMS: atom_id res chain seq x y z
N MET A 1 -0.22 47.04 15.52
CA MET A 1 0.58 45.78 15.36
C MET A 1 0.96 45.11 16.69
N THR A 2 0.99 45.78 17.81
CA THR A 2 1.37 45.21 19.11
C THR A 2 0.30 44.32 19.73
N THR A 3 -0.99 44.64 19.63
CA THR A 3 -2.10 43.86 20.18
C THR A 3 -2.22 42.47 19.53
N PHE A 4 -2.05 42.38 18.21
CA PHE A 4 -2.08 41.10 17.48
C PHE A 4 -0.98 40.14 17.95
N ARG A 5 0.23 40.66 18.26
CA ARG A 5 1.33 39.81 18.77
C ARG A 5 1.02 39.23 20.14
N TRP A 6 0.34 40.00 21.01
CA TRP A 6 -0.09 39.50 22.32
C TRP A 6 -1.17 38.42 22.22
N TYR A 7 -2.12 38.55 21.29
CA TYR A 7 -3.10 37.50 21.02
C TYR A 7 -2.44 36.21 20.49
N LEU A 8 -1.45 36.36 19.61
CA LEU A 8 -0.71 35.23 19.07
C LEU A 8 0.15 34.52 20.12
N LEU A 9 0.78 35.28 21.03
CA LEU A 9 1.50 34.76 22.19
C LEU A 9 0.54 34.04 23.17
N GLY A 10 -0.62 34.65 23.45
CA GLY A 10 -1.64 34.03 24.29
C GLY A 10 -2.16 32.71 23.70
N LEU A 11 -2.42 32.67 22.39
CA LEU A 11 -2.85 31.47 21.68
C LEU A 11 -1.76 30.40 21.72
N ALA A 12 -0.48 30.77 21.48
CA ALA A 12 0.64 29.85 21.55
C ALA A 12 0.85 29.30 22.96
N ALA A 13 0.69 30.13 24.01
CA ALA A 13 0.77 29.68 25.39
C ALA A 13 -0.38 28.73 25.75
N LEU A 14 -1.60 29.01 25.29
CA LEU A 14 -2.76 28.14 25.51
C LEU A 14 -2.61 26.82 24.77
N PHE A 15 -2.09 26.82 23.54
CA PHE A 15 -1.77 25.62 22.79
C PHE A 15 -0.66 24.82 23.48
N GLY A 16 0.41 25.48 23.95
CA GLY A 16 1.46 24.83 24.72
C GLY A 16 0.95 24.17 26.02
N ALA A 17 0.07 24.86 26.75
CA ALA A 17 -0.58 24.32 27.94
C ALA A 17 -1.47 23.11 27.59
N TYR A 18 -2.25 23.19 26.50
CA TYR A 18 -3.05 22.05 26.01
C TYR A 18 -2.19 20.84 25.66
N VAL A 19 -1.10 21.04 24.91
CA VAL A 19 -0.15 19.97 24.57
C VAL A 19 0.49 19.39 25.82
N ALA A 20 0.86 20.20 26.80
CA ALA A 20 1.42 19.72 28.07
C ALA A 20 0.40 18.88 28.84
N VAL A 21 -0.85 19.32 28.96
CA VAL A 21 -1.91 18.55 29.64
C VAL A 21 -2.15 17.22 28.92
N GLU A 22 -2.21 17.22 27.57
CA GLU A 22 -2.43 15.98 26.81
C GLU A 22 -1.22 15.03 26.89
N TYR A 23 0.01 15.57 26.92
CA TYR A 23 1.23 14.76 27.09
C TYR A 23 1.30 14.08 28.46
N TYR A 24 0.91 14.77 29.53
CA TYR A 24 0.90 14.22 30.91
C TYR A 24 -0.36 13.44 31.24
N ARG A 25 -1.35 13.41 30.35
CA ARG A 25 -2.58 12.65 30.57
C ARG A 25 -2.25 11.16 30.59
N PRO A 26 -2.60 10.41 31.65
CA PRO A 26 -2.38 8.98 31.67
C PRO A 26 -3.16 8.31 30.54
N LYS A 27 -2.45 7.57 29.68
CA LYS A 27 -3.06 6.84 28.56
C LYS A 27 -4.04 5.81 29.11
N ALA A 28 -5.25 5.76 28.55
CA ALA A 28 -6.21 4.73 28.86
C ALA A 28 -5.62 3.35 28.49
N VAL A 29 -5.80 2.35 29.34
CA VAL A 29 -5.35 0.99 29.08
C VAL A 29 -6.13 0.44 27.89
N SER A 30 -5.43 0.01 26.85
CA SER A 30 -6.06 -0.65 25.69
C SER A 30 -6.45 -2.09 26.08
N TRP A 31 -7.70 -2.44 25.85
CA TRP A 31 -8.25 -3.79 26.05
C TRP A 31 -8.48 -4.52 24.71
N THR A 32 -7.80 -4.11 23.66
CA THR A 32 -7.89 -4.76 22.33
C THR A 32 -7.31 -6.17 22.43
N PRO A 33 -7.99 -7.22 21.96
CA PRO A 33 -7.47 -8.58 21.98
C PRO A 33 -6.50 -8.81 20.81
N THR A 34 -5.28 -8.30 20.92
CA THR A 34 -4.24 -8.47 19.90
C THR A 34 -3.64 -9.86 19.91
N LEU A 35 -3.47 -10.44 21.11
CA LEU A 35 -2.78 -11.71 21.34
C LEU A 35 -1.34 -11.74 20.79
N GLU A 36 -0.75 -10.58 20.53
CA GLU A 36 0.61 -10.45 20.00
C GLU A 36 1.66 -10.68 21.10
N ASN A 37 2.79 -11.27 20.72
CA ASN A 37 3.84 -11.66 21.66
C ASN A 37 4.68 -10.50 22.19
N ASP A 38 4.66 -9.35 21.54
CA ASP A 38 5.35 -8.12 21.95
C ASP A 38 4.43 -7.13 22.71
N ASP A 39 3.11 -7.36 22.68
CA ASP A 39 2.13 -6.50 23.32
C ASP A 39 2.05 -6.71 24.82
N LYS A 40 2.33 -5.64 25.59
CA LYS A 40 2.23 -5.59 27.05
C LYS A 40 0.84 -5.18 27.56
N ILE A 41 -0.12 -4.98 26.65
CA ILE A 41 -1.51 -4.70 27.01
C ILE A 41 -2.18 -5.93 27.65
N PRO A 42 -3.30 -5.77 28.35
CA PRO A 42 -3.94 -6.89 29.07
C PRO A 42 -4.23 -8.11 28.18
N TYR A 43 -4.66 -7.91 26.93
CA TYR A 43 -4.97 -9.00 26.02
C TYR A 43 -3.88 -9.28 24.95
N GLY A 44 -2.63 -8.82 25.17
CA GLY A 44 -1.44 -9.33 24.51
C GLY A 44 -0.96 -10.64 25.15
N THR A 45 0.10 -11.24 24.64
CA THR A 45 0.67 -12.51 25.15
C THR A 45 2.15 -12.40 25.55
N TYR A 46 2.64 -11.18 25.77
CA TYR A 46 4.03 -10.91 26.12
C TYR A 46 4.53 -11.74 27.31
N VAL A 47 3.75 -11.81 28.39
CA VAL A 47 4.15 -12.52 29.62
C VAL A 47 4.29 -14.02 29.36
N LEU A 48 3.35 -14.61 28.65
CA LEU A 48 3.39 -16.02 28.31
C LEU A 48 4.60 -16.34 27.41
N TYR A 49 4.82 -15.52 26.39
CA TYR A 49 5.96 -15.67 25.48
C TYR A 49 7.31 -15.54 26.21
N ASP A 50 7.40 -14.65 27.20
CA ASP A 50 8.61 -14.45 27.98
C ASP A 50 8.92 -15.63 28.91
N VAL A 51 7.91 -16.26 29.49
CA VAL A 51 8.04 -17.40 30.41
C VAL A 51 8.12 -18.73 29.67
N LEU A 52 7.73 -18.80 28.40
CA LEU A 52 7.63 -20.03 27.60
C LEU A 52 8.92 -20.85 27.56
N PRO A 53 10.14 -20.28 27.42
CA PRO A 53 11.39 -21.04 27.44
C PRO A 53 11.57 -21.81 28.74
N ALA A 54 11.28 -21.17 29.88
CA ALA A 54 11.39 -21.81 31.20
C ALA A 54 10.35 -22.93 31.40
N LEU A 55 9.12 -22.73 30.88
CA LEU A 55 8.07 -23.75 30.94
C LEU A 55 8.41 -24.97 30.09
N ALA A 56 8.99 -24.76 28.91
CA ALA A 56 9.35 -25.85 27.99
C ALA A 56 10.70 -26.49 28.36
N GLY A 57 11.46 -25.94 29.30
CA GLY A 57 12.80 -26.40 29.64
C GLY A 57 13.81 -26.25 28.51
N VAL A 58 13.71 -25.16 27.75
CA VAL A 58 14.58 -24.86 26.61
C VAL A 58 15.22 -23.48 26.77
N GLU A 59 16.30 -23.26 26.01
CA GLU A 59 16.90 -21.94 25.93
C GLU A 59 15.99 -20.94 25.18
N ARG A 60 16.15 -19.65 25.44
CA ARG A 60 15.41 -18.59 24.75
C ARG A 60 15.56 -18.64 23.22
N SER A 61 16.72 -19.03 22.73
CA SER A 61 17.05 -19.23 21.31
C SER A 61 16.23 -20.32 20.62
N ALA A 62 15.73 -21.29 21.39
CA ALA A 62 14.87 -22.38 20.89
C ALA A 62 13.41 -21.96 20.71
N VAL A 63 12.99 -20.81 21.24
CA VAL A 63 11.67 -20.25 21.00
C VAL A 63 11.79 -19.23 19.87
N ARG A 64 11.25 -19.57 18.69
CA ARG A 64 11.34 -18.73 17.49
C ARG A 64 9.99 -18.18 17.12
N THR A 65 9.92 -16.86 16.89
CA THR A 65 8.72 -16.22 16.34
C THR A 65 8.66 -16.43 14.84
N VAL A 66 7.56 -16.99 14.35
CA VAL A 66 7.32 -17.30 12.94
C VAL A 66 6.38 -16.23 12.38
N ARG A 67 6.79 -15.61 11.26
CA ARG A 67 6.05 -14.56 10.54
C ARG A 67 5.89 -14.86 9.04
N VAL A 68 6.02 -16.12 8.70
CA VAL A 68 5.86 -16.65 7.34
C VAL A 68 4.73 -17.68 7.33
N PRO A 69 4.12 -17.96 6.17
CA PRO A 69 3.12 -19.02 6.03
C PRO A 69 3.61 -20.34 6.61
N VAL A 70 2.67 -21.15 7.11
CA VAL A 70 2.96 -22.44 7.73
C VAL A 70 3.72 -23.35 6.79
N TYR A 71 3.34 -23.37 5.52
CA TYR A 71 4.02 -24.13 4.47
C TYR A 71 5.49 -23.74 4.35
N SER A 72 5.78 -22.44 4.20
CA SER A 72 7.16 -21.96 4.07
C SER A 72 8.01 -22.28 5.29
N GLN A 73 7.43 -22.19 6.50
CA GLN A 73 8.13 -22.53 7.74
C GLN A 73 8.47 -24.03 7.85
N ILE A 74 7.55 -24.90 7.45
CA ILE A 74 7.71 -26.36 7.61
C ILE A 74 8.59 -26.95 6.51
N GLU A 75 8.37 -26.54 5.25
CA GLU A 75 9.06 -27.11 4.09
C GLU A 75 10.37 -26.36 3.75
N GLY A 76 10.66 -25.22 4.41
CA GLY A 76 11.89 -24.45 4.20
C GLY A 76 11.99 -23.81 2.81
N VAL A 77 10.87 -23.55 2.16
CA VAL A 77 10.81 -22.98 0.81
C VAL A 77 10.90 -21.47 0.89
N ASP A 78 11.76 -20.87 0.09
CA ASP A 78 11.83 -19.42 -0.05
C ASP A 78 10.48 -18.87 -0.54
N GLU A 79 10.12 -17.69 -0.02
CA GLU A 79 8.78 -17.10 -0.17
C GLU A 79 8.33 -16.89 -1.63
N ASP A 80 9.27 -16.65 -2.55
CA ASP A 80 8.97 -16.38 -3.95
C ASP A 80 8.38 -17.62 -4.67
N VAL A 81 8.83 -18.82 -4.30
CA VAL A 81 8.35 -20.09 -4.88
C VAL A 81 6.96 -20.48 -4.35
N ALA A 82 6.66 -20.14 -3.07
CA ALA A 82 5.36 -20.43 -2.48
C ALA A 82 4.23 -19.60 -3.10
N GLN A 83 4.54 -18.38 -3.54
CA GLN A 83 3.57 -17.48 -4.16
C GLN A 83 3.23 -17.89 -5.60
N GLU A 84 4.19 -18.47 -6.35
CA GLU A 84 3.96 -19.07 -7.67
C GLU A 84 3.09 -20.32 -7.58
N ALA A 85 3.29 -21.15 -6.56
CA ALA A 85 2.50 -22.37 -6.35
C ALA A 85 1.02 -22.08 -6.02
N ASP A 86 0.75 -21.00 -5.26
CA ASP A 86 -0.62 -20.60 -4.91
C ASP A 86 -1.32 -19.91 -6.09
N THR A 87 -0.56 -19.21 -6.95
CA THR A 87 -1.10 -18.57 -8.16
C THR A 87 -1.39 -19.59 -9.27
N THR A 88 -0.63 -20.69 -9.35
CA THR A 88 -0.82 -21.72 -10.40
C THR A 88 -2.06 -22.58 -10.15
N THR A 89 -2.51 -22.72 -8.91
CA THR A 89 -3.76 -23.46 -8.58
C THR A 89 -5.04 -22.66 -8.87
N VAL A 90 -4.94 -21.32 -9.03
CA VAL A 90 -6.10 -20.45 -9.32
C VAL A 90 -6.31 -20.24 -10.84
N THR A 91 -5.29 -20.52 -11.68
CA THR A 91 -5.34 -20.17 -13.12
C THR A 91 -5.94 -21.27 -14.03
N SER A 92 -6.44 -22.37 -13.48
CA SER A 92 -7.09 -23.44 -14.28
C SER A 92 -8.61 -23.57 -14.11
N ALA A 93 -9.25 -22.53 -13.55
CA ALA A 93 -10.71 -22.41 -13.60
C ALA A 93 -11.07 -21.38 -14.68
N ASP A 94 -11.64 -21.89 -15.76
CA ASP A 94 -12.21 -21.22 -16.91
C ASP A 94 -12.96 -19.93 -16.51
N GLU A 95 -12.35 -18.75 -16.73
CA GLU A 95 -13.01 -17.47 -16.55
C GLU A 95 -13.95 -17.19 -17.73
N THR A 96 -15.16 -17.72 -17.61
CA THR A 96 -16.29 -17.12 -18.32
C THR A 96 -16.71 -15.87 -17.53
N PRO A 97 -16.73 -14.67 -18.13
CA PRO A 97 -17.13 -13.47 -17.41
C PRO A 97 -18.58 -13.60 -16.92
N PRO A 98 -18.89 -13.18 -15.70
CA PRO A 98 -20.24 -13.27 -15.16
C PRO A 98 -21.20 -12.46 -16.01
N PRO A 99 -22.37 -12.99 -16.40
CA PRO A 99 -23.40 -12.21 -17.05
C PRO A 99 -23.88 -11.10 -16.12
N ALA A 100 -24.07 -9.91 -16.68
CA ALA A 100 -24.57 -8.73 -15.99
C ALA A 100 -25.80 -9.05 -15.15
N LEU A 101 -25.78 -8.54 -13.92
CA LEU A 101 -26.87 -8.38 -12.94
C LEU A 101 -28.26 -8.79 -13.44
N ALA A 102 -28.65 -10.02 -13.13
CA ALA A 102 -30.01 -10.50 -13.22
C ALA A 102 -30.58 -10.63 -11.79
N ASP A 103 -31.83 -10.26 -11.67
CA ASP A 103 -32.69 -10.09 -10.52
C ASP A 103 -32.42 -10.96 -9.29
N SER A 104 -32.45 -10.33 -8.11
CA SER A 104 -32.37 -10.92 -6.78
C SER A 104 -33.36 -12.06 -6.49
N ALA A 105 -34.40 -12.22 -7.30
CA ALA A 105 -35.37 -13.30 -7.22
C ALA A 105 -34.85 -14.63 -7.79
N GLU A 106 -34.00 -14.58 -8.83
CA GLU A 106 -33.41 -15.78 -9.46
C GLU A 106 -32.29 -16.38 -8.61
N TRP A 107 -31.52 -15.52 -7.91
CA TRP A 107 -30.51 -15.94 -6.94
C TRP A 107 -31.11 -16.70 -5.74
N ALA A 108 -32.24 -16.22 -5.21
CA ALA A 108 -32.95 -16.89 -4.11
C ALA A 108 -33.55 -18.23 -4.51
N ALA A 109 -34.00 -18.40 -5.76
CA ALA A 109 -34.51 -19.65 -6.30
C ALA A 109 -33.38 -20.69 -6.47
N THR A 110 -32.21 -20.28 -6.95
CA THR A 110 -31.03 -21.16 -7.12
C THR A 110 -30.47 -21.66 -5.79
N GLN A 111 -30.49 -20.84 -4.75
CA GLN A 111 -30.11 -21.21 -3.39
C GLN A 111 -31.08 -22.26 -2.80
N LYS A 112 -32.39 -22.14 -3.08
CA LYS A 112 -33.42 -23.05 -2.57
C LYS A 112 -33.34 -24.42 -3.23
N THR A 113 -32.94 -24.50 -4.50
CA THR A 113 -32.74 -25.75 -5.23
C THR A 113 -31.46 -26.48 -4.77
N ARG A 114 -30.40 -25.70 -4.45
CA ARG A 114 -29.14 -26.24 -3.92
C ARG A 114 -29.26 -26.77 -2.47
N ALA A 115 -30.18 -26.19 -1.68
CA ALA A 115 -30.46 -26.67 -0.32
C ALA A 115 -31.34 -27.95 -0.27
N ALA A 116 -31.97 -28.32 -1.40
CA ALA A 116 -32.81 -29.51 -1.52
C ALA A 116 -32.07 -30.74 -2.06
N GLU A 117 -30.82 -30.56 -2.52
CA GLU A 117 -29.99 -31.66 -2.98
C GLU A 117 -29.30 -32.32 -1.77
N ALA A 118 -29.59 -33.58 -1.53
CA ALA A 118 -29.00 -34.36 -0.45
C ALA A 118 -27.46 -34.35 -0.56
N PRO A 119 -26.71 -34.38 0.55
CA PRO A 119 -25.27 -34.34 0.51
C PRO A 119 -24.75 -35.58 -0.27
N ALA A 120 -24.04 -35.33 -1.37
CA ALA A 120 -23.34 -36.36 -2.10
C ALA A 120 -22.41 -37.13 -1.15
N ALA A 121 -22.35 -38.44 -1.33
CA ALA A 121 -21.43 -39.30 -0.59
C ALA A 121 -20.01 -38.74 -0.66
N PRO A 122 -19.21 -38.83 0.41
CA PRO A 122 -17.84 -38.31 0.40
C PRO A 122 -17.08 -38.99 -0.77
N ALA A 123 -16.49 -38.15 -1.61
CA ALA A 123 -15.62 -38.63 -2.69
C ALA A 123 -14.53 -39.56 -2.10
N PRO A 124 -14.18 -40.68 -2.77
CA PRO A 124 -13.08 -41.50 -2.32
C PRO A 124 -11.83 -40.64 -2.19
N ALA A 125 -11.07 -40.88 -1.11
CA ALA A 125 -9.81 -40.19 -0.88
C ALA A 125 -8.92 -40.34 -2.14
N PRO A 126 -8.28 -39.30 -2.62
CA PRO A 126 -7.36 -39.41 -3.73
C PRO A 126 -6.29 -40.45 -3.40
N PRO A 127 -5.83 -41.27 -4.38
CA PRO A 127 -4.76 -42.21 -4.15
C PRO A 127 -3.53 -41.46 -3.62
N ALA A 128 -2.83 -42.07 -2.66
CA ALA A 128 -1.55 -41.56 -2.18
C ALA A 128 -0.60 -41.50 -3.39
N ASP A 129 -0.31 -40.29 -3.82
CA ASP A 129 0.47 -40.03 -5.02
C ASP A 129 1.92 -40.51 -4.79
N ALA A 130 2.47 -41.21 -5.78
CA ALA A 130 3.84 -41.72 -5.80
C ALA A 130 4.93 -40.64 -5.72
N ASP A 131 4.53 -39.35 -5.77
CA ASP A 131 5.42 -38.21 -5.67
C ASP A 131 5.87 -37.91 -4.22
N ASP A 132 5.26 -38.56 -3.22
CA ASP A 132 5.63 -38.38 -1.81
C ASP A 132 6.95 -39.08 -1.43
N GLU A 133 7.43 -40.06 -2.18
CA GLU A 133 8.68 -40.76 -1.89
C GLU A 133 9.93 -39.98 -2.35
N ASP A 134 9.86 -39.30 -3.50
CA ASP A 134 10.96 -38.47 -4.00
C ASP A 134 11.13 -37.16 -3.19
N TYR A 135 10.01 -36.61 -2.67
CA TYR A 135 10.05 -35.47 -1.79
C TYR A 135 10.64 -35.78 -0.40
N ALA A 136 10.38 -37.00 0.10
CA ALA A 136 10.95 -37.48 1.36
C ALA A 136 12.47 -37.63 1.31
N ALA A 137 13.03 -37.97 0.14
CA ALA A 137 14.47 -38.13 -0.06
C ALA A 137 15.23 -36.78 -0.09
N GLY A 138 14.58 -35.73 -0.63
CA GLY A 138 15.14 -34.37 -0.65
C GLY A 138 15.21 -33.70 0.74
N LEU A 139 14.24 -33.97 1.60
CA LEU A 139 14.16 -33.47 2.98
C LEU A 139 15.09 -34.17 3.98
N ALA A 140 15.57 -35.36 3.66
CA ALA A 140 16.54 -36.08 4.49
C ALA A 140 17.93 -35.42 4.48
N ALA A 141 18.23 -34.57 3.50
CA ALA A 141 19.49 -33.83 3.39
C ALA A 141 19.54 -32.51 4.22
N GLY A 142 18.38 -31.90 4.53
CA GLY A 142 18.28 -30.75 5.40
C GLY A 142 17.65 -31.14 6.73
N GLY A 143 18.47 -31.52 7.72
CA GLY A 143 18.09 -32.12 9.01
C GLY A 143 16.78 -31.57 9.60
N TYR A 144 15.68 -32.32 9.40
CA TYR A 144 14.37 -32.02 10.00
C TYR A 144 14.51 -31.95 11.52
N GLN A 145 14.32 -30.78 12.10
CA GLN A 145 14.33 -30.59 13.54
C GLN A 145 12.92 -30.69 14.08
N PRO A 146 12.67 -31.62 15.04
CA PRO A 146 11.35 -31.70 15.67
C PRO A 146 11.03 -30.39 16.40
N ALA A 147 9.91 -29.80 16.05
CA ALA A 147 9.46 -28.54 16.63
C ALA A 147 8.00 -28.62 17.05
N THR A 148 7.67 -27.96 18.14
CA THR A 148 6.29 -27.76 18.59
C THR A 148 5.79 -26.42 18.02
N TYR A 149 4.67 -26.45 17.28
CA TYR A 149 4.08 -25.22 16.74
C TYR A 149 2.97 -24.71 17.66
N LEU A 150 3.00 -23.45 18.00
CA LEU A 150 2.06 -22.81 18.92
C LEU A 150 1.38 -21.62 18.23
N PHE A 151 0.06 -21.73 18.08
CA PHE A 151 -0.83 -20.70 17.54
C PHE A 151 -1.73 -20.19 18.66
N ILE A 152 -1.71 -18.88 18.92
CA ILE A 152 -2.63 -18.20 19.84
C ILE A 152 -3.18 -17.00 19.11
N THR A 153 -4.38 -17.14 18.54
CA THR A 153 -4.98 -16.14 17.67
C THR A 153 -6.48 -16.01 17.92
N HIS A 154 -7.11 -14.98 17.40
CA HIS A 154 -8.57 -14.87 17.45
C HIS A 154 -9.22 -15.73 16.34
N ASN A 155 -8.74 -15.61 15.13
CA ASN A 155 -9.15 -16.40 13.98
C ASN A 155 -7.98 -17.27 13.52
N PHE A 156 -8.22 -18.55 13.30
CA PHE A 156 -7.25 -19.47 12.76
C PHE A 156 -7.69 -19.88 11.36
N GLU A 157 -7.02 -19.30 10.38
CA GLU A 157 -7.33 -19.47 8.95
C GLU A 157 -6.10 -20.03 8.25
N LEU A 158 -6.27 -21.15 7.57
CA LEU A 158 -5.20 -21.83 6.85
C LEU A 158 -5.57 -21.98 5.38
N THR A 159 -4.60 -21.76 4.50
CA THR A 159 -4.73 -22.21 3.12
C THR A 159 -4.75 -23.74 3.06
N PRO A 160 -5.32 -24.36 2.03
CA PRO A 160 -5.27 -25.81 1.87
C PRO A 160 -3.84 -26.37 1.86
N LEU A 161 -2.87 -25.61 1.35
CA LEU A 161 -1.47 -25.96 1.33
C LEU A 161 -0.86 -25.95 2.73
N ASP A 162 -1.09 -24.86 3.51
CA ASP A 162 -0.66 -24.76 4.90
C ASP A 162 -1.25 -25.87 5.77
N CYS A 163 -2.54 -26.19 5.58
CA CYS A 163 -3.22 -27.23 6.30
C CYS A 163 -2.58 -28.62 6.03
N ARG A 164 -2.29 -28.95 4.76
CA ARG A 164 -1.62 -30.22 4.40
C ARG A 164 -0.23 -30.31 5.01
N SER A 165 0.55 -29.23 4.99
CA SER A 165 1.89 -29.22 5.57
C SER A 165 1.85 -29.34 7.08
N LEU A 166 0.89 -28.69 7.74
CA LEU A 166 0.70 -28.80 9.19
C LEU A 166 0.29 -30.23 9.60
N LEU A 167 -0.60 -30.89 8.82
CA LEU A 167 -0.98 -32.29 9.02
C LEU A 167 0.23 -33.21 8.87
N ARG A 168 1.05 -33.05 7.83
CA ARG A 168 2.29 -33.81 7.64
C ARG A 168 3.28 -33.56 8.78
N HIS A 169 3.43 -32.36 9.25
CA HIS A 169 4.29 -32.00 10.38
C HIS A 169 3.90 -32.79 11.65
N VAL A 170 2.60 -32.84 11.96
CA VAL A 170 2.10 -33.62 13.10
C VAL A 170 2.22 -35.11 12.86
N ALA A 171 1.92 -35.59 11.66
CA ALA A 171 2.04 -37.03 11.32
C ALA A 171 3.47 -37.56 11.51
N ARG A 172 4.50 -36.71 11.33
CA ARG A 172 5.93 -37.03 11.59
C ARG A 172 6.27 -37.16 13.08
N GLY A 173 5.38 -36.81 14.00
CA GLY A 173 5.57 -36.92 15.45
C GLY A 173 5.81 -35.62 16.17
N ASN A 174 5.41 -34.50 15.57
CA ASN A 174 5.41 -33.19 16.23
C ASN A 174 4.05 -32.88 16.85
N ASP A 175 4.05 -31.97 17.79
CA ASP A 175 2.84 -31.53 18.44
C ASP A 175 2.52 -30.08 18.04
N VAL A 176 1.25 -29.82 17.84
CA VAL A 176 0.74 -28.50 17.46
C VAL A 176 -0.34 -28.09 18.43
N MET A 177 -0.23 -26.91 18.99
CA MET A 177 -1.28 -26.32 19.80
C MET A 177 -1.89 -25.10 19.09
N VAL A 178 -3.21 -25.13 18.94
CA VAL A 178 -3.98 -24.04 18.34
C VAL A 178 -5.00 -23.55 19.37
N ALA A 179 -4.80 -22.36 19.87
CA ALA A 179 -5.77 -21.65 20.70
C ALA A 179 -6.42 -20.54 19.85
N ALA A 180 -7.67 -20.73 19.45
CA ALA A 180 -8.40 -19.77 18.63
C ALA A 180 -9.87 -19.70 19.03
N SER A 181 -10.49 -18.50 18.84
CA SER A 181 -11.93 -18.36 19.02
C SER A 181 -12.67 -18.97 17.82
N ASN A 182 -12.20 -18.70 16.63
CA ASN A 182 -12.79 -19.19 15.39
C ASN A 182 -11.77 -20.00 14.60
N PHE A 183 -12.25 -21.07 13.99
CA PHE A 183 -11.46 -21.96 13.13
C PHE A 183 -12.06 -21.97 11.73
N ASP A 184 -11.18 -21.96 10.73
CA ASP A 184 -11.60 -22.14 9.34
C ASP A 184 -12.31 -23.49 9.15
N SER A 185 -13.33 -23.50 8.32
CA SER A 185 -14.15 -24.69 8.05
C SER A 185 -13.35 -25.83 7.44
N PHE A 186 -12.40 -25.53 6.55
CA PHE A 186 -11.57 -26.55 5.90
C PHE A 186 -10.69 -27.28 6.92
N PHE A 187 -10.04 -26.57 7.82
CA PHE A 187 -9.24 -27.17 8.88
C PHE A 187 -10.10 -27.97 9.86
N ALA A 188 -11.24 -27.38 10.30
CA ALA A 188 -12.14 -27.98 11.25
C ALA A 188 -12.77 -29.28 10.70
N ASP A 189 -13.24 -29.27 9.46
CA ASP A 189 -13.81 -30.44 8.80
C ASP A 189 -12.75 -31.52 8.52
N THR A 190 -11.50 -31.14 8.16
CA THR A 190 -10.41 -32.12 7.95
C THR A 190 -10.04 -32.84 9.22
N LEU A 191 -10.02 -32.20 10.38
CA LEU A 191 -9.79 -32.86 11.67
C LEU A 191 -11.07 -33.48 12.25
N GLY A 192 -12.24 -33.08 11.76
CA GLY A 192 -13.52 -33.65 12.15
C GLY A 192 -14.10 -33.05 13.43
N PHE A 193 -13.97 -31.74 13.67
CA PHE A 193 -14.65 -31.04 14.74
C PHE A 193 -15.40 -29.82 14.19
N ARG A 194 -16.28 -29.26 15.03
CA ARG A 194 -16.98 -27.98 14.74
C ARG A 194 -16.91 -27.09 15.94
N THR A 195 -16.92 -25.79 15.70
CA THR A 195 -17.03 -24.79 16.75
C THR A 195 -18.49 -24.41 16.90
N GLN A 196 -18.99 -24.44 18.12
CA GLN A 196 -20.34 -24.01 18.45
C GLN A 196 -20.27 -22.84 19.42
N GLU A 197 -20.88 -21.74 18.99
CA GLU A 197 -21.00 -20.56 19.85
C GLU A 197 -21.99 -20.87 20.99
N HIS A 198 -21.58 -20.54 22.18
CA HIS A 198 -22.38 -20.65 23.38
C HIS A 198 -22.30 -19.36 24.17
N ILE A 199 -23.26 -18.49 23.95
CA ILE A 199 -23.43 -17.28 24.75
C ILE A 199 -24.10 -17.71 26.05
N ALA A 200 -23.37 -17.68 27.16
CA ALA A 200 -23.99 -17.87 28.48
C ALA A 200 -25.07 -16.81 28.67
N PRO A 201 -26.26 -17.19 29.18
CA PRO A 201 -27.33 -16.22 29.39
C PRO A 201 -26.83 -15.16 30.38
N VAL A 202 -26.63 -13.96 29.90
CA VAL A 202 -26.25 -12.80 30.70
C VAL A 202 -27.39 -12.49 31.65
N ARG A 203 -27.19 -12.78 32.93
CA ARG A 203 -28.13 -12.36 34.00
C ARG A 203 -27.96 -10.85 34.21
N TRP A 204 -28.70 -10.05 33.52
CA TRP A 204 -28.80 -8.61 33.74
C TRP A 204 -29.28 -8.33 35.16
N LYS A 205 -28.35 -8.21 36.11
CA LYS A 205 -28.69 -7.56 37.38
C LYS A 205 -28.89 -6.09 37.08
N LYS A 206 -30.06 -5.59 37.46
CA LYS A 206 -30.58 -4.22 37.34
C LYS A 206 -29.47 -3.16 37.28
N LYS A 207 -29.49 -2.35 36.21
CA LYS A 207 -28.64 -1.19 35.90
C LYS A 207 -27.79 -0.62 37.00
N PRO A 208 -26.48 -0.48 36.84
CA PRO A 208 -25.75 0.69 37.33
C PRO A 208 -26.13 1.88 36.43
N SER A 209 -26.29 3.05 37.03
CA SER A 209 -26.65 4.27 36.33
C SER A 209 -25.73 4.53 35.13
N ALA A 210 -26.32 4.75 33.96
CA ALA A 210 -25.65 5.04 32.74
C ALA A 210 -24.84 6.33 32.84
N SER A 211 -23.53 6.23 32.68
CA SER A 211 -22.74 7.26 32.09
C SER A 211 -22.74 7.00 30.56
N ALA A 212 -23.24 7.99 29.82
CA ALA A 212 -23.52 7.92 28.40
C ALA A 212 -22.21 7.96 27.60
N ASP A 213 -21.55 6.80 27.43
CA ASP A 213 -20.44 6.67 26.50
C ASP A 213 -20.24 5.21 26.00
N ASP A 214 -21.33 4.44 25.97
CA ASP A 214 -21.32 3.07 25.45
C ASP A 214 -21.90 3.05 24.04
N SER A 215 -21.10 3.52 23.06
CA SER A 215 -21.33 3.21 21.65
C SER A 215 -20.87 1.77 21.38
N ALA A 216 -21.84 0.94 21.07
CA ALA A 216 -21.87 -0.41 20.52
C ALA A 216 -20.55 -0.96 19.93
N GLY A 217 -19.67 -1.45 20.78
CA GLY A 217 -18.63 -2.41 20.49
C GLY A 217 -18.62 -3.41 21.62
N LEU A 218 -18.28 -4.64 21.38
CA LEU A 218 -18.03 -5.65 22.43
C LEU A 218 -17.09 -5.03 23.49
N ASN A 219 -17.67 -4.46 24.53
CA ASN A 219 -16.92 -3.75 25.55
C ASN A 219 -16.30 -4.81 26.47
N LEU A 220 -15.14 -5.33 26.03
CA LEU A 220 -14.24 -6.18 26.84
C LEU A 220 -13.53 -5.35 27.92
N SER A 221 -13.98 -4.12 28.17
CA SER A 221 -13.42 -3.26 29.20
C SER A 221 -13.65 -3.88 30.57
N ARG A 222 -12.56 -4.25 31.20
CA ARG A 222 -12.38 -4.80 32.54
C ARG A 222 -13.36 -5.94 32.87
N PRO A 223 -12.96 -7.18 32.60
CA PRO A 223 -13.83 -8.35 32.85
C PRO A 223 -14.27 -8.38 34.30
N ASN A 224 -15.56 -8.21 34.55
CA ASN A 224 -16.13 -8.42 35.86
C ASN A 224 -16.22 -9.93 36.13
N LEU A 225 -15.18 -10.49 36.71
CA LEU A 225 -15.09 -11.93 37.01
C LEU A 225 -16.19 -12.47 37.95
N GLY A 226 -17.01 -11.58 38.52
CA GLY A 226 -17.95 -11.96 39.56
C GLY A 226 -19.38 -12.27 39.13
N ALA A 227 -19.84 -11.76 37.96
CA ALA A 227 -21.27 -11.84 37.58
C ALA A 227 -21.54 -12.83 36.43
N ASP A 228 -20.67 -12.91 35.44
CA ASP A 228 -20.89 -13.68 34.22
C ASP A 228 -19.60 -14.43 33.85
N SER A 229 -19.18 -15.38 34.71
CA SER A 229 -18.00 -16.19 34.48
C SER A 229 -18.35 -17.63 34.13
N VAL A 230 -17.61 -18.16 33.15
CA VAL A 230 -17.61 -19.58 32.81
C VAL A 230 -16.47 -20.26 33.57
N ARG A 231 -16.76 -21.32 34.26
CA ARG A 231 -15.74 -22.10 34.96
C ARG A 231 -15.27 -23.24 34.08
N LEU A 232 -13.95 -23.27 33.84
CA LEU A 232 -13.28 -24.31 33.12
C LEU A 232 -12.59 -25.28 34.07
N ARG A 233 -12.54 -26.56 33.72
CA ARG A 233 -11.83 -27.58 34.50
C ARG A 233 -11.07 -28.54 33.59
N PHE A 234 -9.91 -29.00 34.05
CA PHE A 234 -9.22 -30.11 33.41
C PHE A 234 -9.87 -31.45 33.77
N VAL A 235 -9.95 -32.33 32.79
CA VAL A 235 -10.49 -33.69 32.99
C VAL A 235 -9.50 -34.54 33.79
N ASN A 236 -8.19 -34.32 33.61
CA ASN A 236 -7.17 -35.02 34.38
C ASN A 236 -7.13 -34.52 35.84
N PRO A 237 -7.50 -35.37 36.85
CA PRO A 237 -7.57 -34.96 38.25
C PRO A 237 -6.20 -34.63 38.84
N ALA A 238 -5.09 -35.12 38.29
CA ALA A 238 -3.76 -34.81 38.77
C ALA A 238 -3.41 -33.33 38.48
N LEU A 239 -3.68 -32.83 37.28
CA LEU A 239 -3.48 -31.41 36.90
C LEU A 239 -4.45 -30.50 37.66
N ALA A 240 -5.70 -30.93 37.87
CA ALA A 240 -6.66 -30.17 38.65
C ALA A 240 -6.23 -29.97 40.09
N ARG A 241 -5.57 -30.94 40.71
CA ARG A 241 -5.03 -30.86 42.09
C ARG A 241 -3.75 -30.02 42.14
N GLN A 242 -2.87 -30.15 41.17
CA GLN A 242 -1.58 -29.44 41.16
C GLN A 242 -1.76 -27.93 40.89
N ALA A 243 -2.80 -27.53 40.21
CA ALA A 243 -3.12 -26.14 39.94
C ALA A 243 -3.76 -25.40 41.14
N GLY A 244 -3.97 -26.02 42.27
CA GLY A 244 -4.50 -25.38 43.48
C GLY A 244 -5.97 -24.95 43.44
N SER A 245 -6.61 -25.00 42.28
CA SER A 245 -8.05 -24.80 42.12
C SER A 245 -8.59 -25.74 41.06
N HIS A 246 -9.75 -26.34 41.33
CA HIS A 246 -10.40 -27.26 40.39
C HIS A 246 -11.10 -26.54 39.23
N HIS A 247 -11.22 -25.21 39.32
CA HIS A 247 -11.95 -24.41 38.37
C HIS A 247 -11.24 -23.11 38.05
N PHE A 248 -11.18 -22.76 36.78
CA PHE A 248 -10.66 -21.50 36.27
C PHE A 248 -11.82 -20.65 35.81
N ALA A 249 -12.07 -19.54 36.48
CA ALA A 249 -13.15 -18.64 36.13
C ALA A 249 -12.70 -17.65 35.04
N LEU A 250 -13.27 -17.76 33.86
CA LEU A 250 -13.08 -16.80 32.78
C LEU A 250 -14.36 -16.02 32.54
N PRO A 251 -14.30 -14.74 32.13
CA PRO A 251 -15.49 -14.01 31.70
C PRO A 251 -16.22 -14.77 30.59
N ALA A 252 -17.55 -14.76 30.63
CA ALA A 252 -18.36 -15.45 29.63
C ALA A 252 -18.02 -15.01 28.19
N LEU A 253 -17.70 -13.72 27.99
CA LEU A 253 -17.27 -13.15 26.72
C LEU A 253 -15.90 -13.66 26.26
N ALA A 254 -15.05 -14.11 27.15
CA ALA A 254 -13.74 -14.67 26.81
C ALA A 254 -13.82 -16.17 26.45
N ALA A 255 -14.94 -16.82 26.72
CA ALA A 255 -15.13 -18.25 26.55
C ALA A 255 -16.46 -18.56 25.86
N THR A 256 -16.69 -17.94 24.72
CA THR A 256 -17.94 -18.05 23.95
C THR A 256 -18.05 -19.34 23.15
N ASN A 257 -16.94 -19.93 22.75
CA ASN A 257 -16.92 -21.05 21.81
C ASN A 257 -16.64 -22.39 22.47
N ARG A 258 -17.23 -23.46 21.97
CA ARG A 258 -17.06 -24.85 22.42
C ARG A 258 -16.72 -25.70 21.21
N LEU A 259 -15.90 -26.71 21.46
CA LEU A 259 -15.49 -27.69 20.45
C LEU A 259 -16.45 -28.87 20.48
N VAL A 260 -17.04 -29.18 19.35
CA VAL A 260 -17.93 -30.34 19.18
C VAL A 260 -17.28 -31.32 18.20
N PRO A 261 -16.66 -32.39 18.70
CA PRO A 261 -16.08 -33.38 17.81
C PRO A 261 -17.17 -34.16 17.09
N THR A 262 -16.90 -34.54 15.84
CA THR A 262 -17.74 -35.52 15.09
C THR A 262 -17.69 -36.86 15.79
N ARG A 263 -18.65 -37.74 15.50
CA ARG A 263 -18.70 -39.10 16.11
C ARG A 263 -17.42 -39.90 15.84
N ALA A 264 -16.84 -39.76 14.66
CA ALA A 264 -15.60 -40.44 14.29
C ALA A 264 -14.40 -39.91 15.08
N LEU A 265 -14.30 -38.58 15.25
CA LEU A 265 -13.25 -37.97 16.03
C LEU A 265 -13.41 -38.24 17.54
N ALA A 266 -14.63 -38.20 18.06
CA ALA A 266 -14.92 -38.43 19.47
C ALA A 266 -14.44 -39.82 19.96
N ALA A 267 -14.36 -40.79 19.09
CA ALA A 267 -13.81 -42.11 19.40
C ALA A 267 -12.29 -42.15 19.56
N LYS A 268 -11.56 -41.16 18.98
CA LYS A 268 -10.09 -41.10 18.96
C LYS A 268 -9.54 -39.97 19.80
N ALA A 269 -10.26 -38.86 19.87
CA ALA A 269 -9.82 -37.63 20.58
C ALA A 269 -10.06 -37.73 22.09
N THR A 270 -9.23 -37.05 22.85
CA THR A 270 -9.33 -36.95 24.30
C THR A 270 -9.76 -35.56 24.73
N GLN A 271 -10.80 -35.45 25.49
CA GLN A 271 -11.18 -34.19 26.16
C GLN A 271 -10.17 -33.85 27.22
N VAL A 272 -9.51 -32.72 27.12
CA VAL A 272 -8.48 -32.26 28.02
C VAL A 272 -9.06 -31.28 29.09
N ALA A 273 -9.86 -30.33 28.62
CA ALA A 273 -10.57 -29.39 29.49
C ALA A 273 -12.02 -29.20 29.01
N THR A 274 -12.90 -29.00 29.97
CA THR A 274 -14.34 -28.83 29.74
C THR A 274 -14.87 -27.65 30.57
N ASP A 275 -16.06 -27.17 30.25
CA ASP A 275 -16.81 -26.24 31.08
C ASP A 275 -17.66 -26.98 32.16
N GLU A 276 -18.43 -26.23 32.93
CA GLU A 276 -19.32 -26.77 33.98
C GLU A 276 -20.37 -27.76 33.44
N GLN A 277 -20.78 -27.61 32.21
CA GLN A 277 -21.74 -28.46 31.55
C GLN A 277 -21.12 -29.68 30.85
N GLY A 278 -19.80 -29.86 31.00
CA GLY A 278 -19.06 -30.95 30.34
C GLY A 278 -18.75 -30.74 28.85
N ARG A 279 -18.98 -29.53 28.32
CA ARG A 279 -18.67 -29.23 26.90
C ARG A 279 -17.19 -28.95 26.76
N THR A 280 -16.63 -29.47 25.66
CA THR A 280 -15.19 -29.43 25.42
C THR A 280 -14.70 -28.03 25.10
N VAL A 281 -13.62 -27.60 25.75
CA VAL A 281 -12.92 -26.36 25.54
C VAL A 281 -11.50 -26.59 24.98
N LEU A 282 -10.85 -27.67 25.48
CA LEU A 282 -9.54 -28.12 25.02
C LEU A 282 -9.62 -29.59 24.62
N LEU A 283 -9.27 -29.87 23.37
CA LEU A 283 -9.34 -31.20 22.76
C LEU A 283 -7.93 -31.64 22.34
N ARG A 284 -7.55 -32.89 22.65
CA ARG A 284 -6.35 -33.52 22.11
C ARG A 284 -6.76 -34.47 21.00
N VAL A 285 -6.26 -34.26 19.80
CA VAL A 285 -6.55 -35.06 18.60
C VAL A 285 -5.26 -35.74 18.17
N PRO A 286 -5.18 -37.09 18.20
CA PRO A 286 -4.04 -37.81 17.66
C PRO A 286 -4.05 -37.75 16.13
N HIS A 287 -2.90 -37.48 15.53
CA HIS A 287 -2.73 -37.51 14.10
C HIS A 287 -1.34 -38.09 13.74
N GLY A 288 -1.32 -39.25 13.09
CA GLY A 288 -0.06 -39.96 12.86
C GLY A 288 0.67 -40.29 14.15
N ARG A 289 1.89 -39.81 14.31
CA ARG A 289 2.72 -40.00 15.52
C ARG A 289 2.67 -38.84 16.51
N GLY A 290 2.02 -37.73 16.16
CA GLY A 290 1.91 -36.54 16.98
C GLY A 290 0.46 -36.20 17.35
N HIS A 291 0.25 -35.00 17.91
CA HIS A 291 -1.05 -34.57 18.41
C HIS A 291 -1.34 -33.12 18.06
N PHE A 292 -2.60 -32.85 17.78
CA PHE A 292 -3.15 -31.51 17.82
C PHE A 292 -3.80 -31.25 19.18
N TYR A 293 -3.50 -30.10 19.78
CA TYR A 293 -4.18 -29.58 20.95
C TYR A 293 -4.99 -28.36 20.52
N ILE A 294 -6.31 -28.50 20.48
CA ILE A 294 -7.21 -27.46 19.97
C ILE A 294 -7.95 -26.84 21.14
N CYS A 295 -7.77 -25.55 21.36
CA CYS A 295 -8.38 -24.77 22.43
C CYS A 295 -9.30 -23.68 21.86
N SER A 296 -10.54 -23.61 22.36
CA SER A 296 -11.50 -22.59 21.93
C SER A 296 -11.47 -21.29 22.73
N VAL A 297 -10.50 -21.14 23.65
CA VAL A 297 -10.42 -20.01 24.57
C VAL A 297 -9.02 -19.36 24.53
N PRO A 298 -8.68 -18.63 23.46
CA PRO A 298 -7.34 -18.05 23.29
C PRO A 298 -7.04 -16.96 24.33
N LEU A 299 -8.04 -16.22 24.80
CA LEU A 299 -7.85 -15.17 25.80
C LEU A 299 -7.30 -15.70 27.13
N ALA A 300 -7.51 -16.98 27.48
CA ALA A 300 -6.93 -17.60 28.65
C ALA A 300 -5.39 -17.56 28.67
N PHE A 301 -4.76 -17.39 27.51
CA PHE A 301 -3.30 -17.28 27.34
C PHE A 301 -2.80 -15.84 27.35
N SER A 302 -3.68 -14.85 27.49
CA SER A 302 -3.32 -13.43 27.48
C SER A 302 -2.67 -12.98 28.82
N ASN A 303 -1.94 -11.86 28.76
CA ASN A 303 -1.24 -11.29 29.90
C ASN A 303 -2.14 -11.15 31.13
N TYR A 304 -3.38 -10.65 30.93
CA TYR A 304 -4.33 -10.43 31.99
C TYR A 304 -4.64 -11.73 32.76
N PHE A 305 -4.96 -12.83 32.04
CA PHE A 305 -5.36 -14.08 32.66
C PHE A 305 -4.15 -14.90 33.17
N VAL A 306 -3.00 -14.78 32.53
CA VAL A 306 -1.75 -15.42 32.96
C VAL A 306 -1.22 -14.78 34.27
N LEU A 307 -1.45 -13.48 34.48
CA LEU A 307 -1.02 -12.78 35.70
C LEU A 307 -2.03 -12.89 36.87
N GLN A 308 -3.26 -13.30 36.60
CA GLN A 308 -4.28 -13.45 37.65
C GLN A 308 -4.13 -14.80 38.37
N PRO A 309 -4.01 -14.81 39.72
CA PRO A 309 -3.81 -16.07 40.46
C PRO A 309 -4.91 -17.12 40.29
N GLN A 310 -6.13 -16.68 39.95
CA GLN A 310 -7.30 -17.56 39.77
C GLN A 310 -7.34 -18.23 38.37
N THR A 311 -6.65 -17.68 37.40
CA THR A 311 -6.71 -18.12 35.98
C THR A 311 -5.36 -18.50 35.41
N SER A 312 -4.24 -18.07 36.00
CA SER A 312 -2.87 -18.26 35.47
C SER A 312 -2.54 -19.73 35.21
N ASN A 313 -2.99 -20.61 36.07
CA ASN A 313 -2.67 -22.03 35.97
C ASN A 313 -3.37 -22.73 34.79
N PHE A 314 -4.41 -22.12 34.18
CA PHE A 314 -5.05 -22.75 33.01
C PHE A 314 -4.10 -22.81 31.81
N ALA A 315 -3.44 -21.69 31.48
CA ALA A 315 -2.50 -21.65 30.35
C ALA A 315 -1.31 -22.58 30.62
N PHE A 316 -0.75 -22.58 31.82
CA PHE A 316 0.38 -23.43 32.16
C PHE A 316 0.00 -24.93 32.17
N ALA A 317 -1.17 -25.28 32.69
CA ALA A 317 -1.66 -26.64 32.64
C ALA A 317 -1.97 -27.12 31.18
N ALA A 318 -2.48 -26.23 30.34
CA ALA A 318 -2.69 -26.54 28.93
C ALA A 318 -1.35 -26.79 28.20
N LEU A 319 -0.35 -25.92 28.42
CA LEU A 319 0.97 -26.05 27.84
C LEU A 319 1.76 -27.23 28.36
N SER A 320 1.47 -27.74 29.60
CA SER A 320 2.14 -28.92 30.14
C SER A 320 1.88 -30.22 29.38
N TYR A 321 0.91 -30.25 28.48
CA TYR A 321 0.68 -31.36 27.57
C TYR A 321 1.67 -31.38 26.38
N LEU A 322 2.35 -30.29 26.14
CA LEU A 322 3.35 -30.19 25.06
C LEU A 322 4.67 -30.84 25.52
N PRO A 323 5.42 -31.47 24.60
CA PRO A 323 6.72 -32.08 24.94
C PRO A 323 7.73 -31.00 25.34
N THR A 324 8.50 -31.29 26.39
CA THR A 324 9.62 -30.45 26.84
C THR A 324 10.88 -30.72 26.03
N GLY A 325 11.81 -29.75 26.01
CA GLY A 325 13.12 -29.90 25.36
C GLY A 325 13.10 -29.83 23.83
N ARG A 326 12.00 -29.38 23.22
CA ARG A 326 11.89 -29.17 21.78
C ARG A 326 11.87 -27.71 21.41
N THR A 327 12.35 -27.38 20.22
CA THR A 327 12.17 -26.05 19.63
C THR A 327 10.69 -25.70 19.54
N ILE A 328 10.36 -24.46 19.87
CA ILE A 328 9.00 -23.95 19.80
C ILE A 328 8.93 -22.89 18.72
N TRP A 329 7.99 -23.08 17.79
CA TRP A 329 7.62 -22.09 16.79
C TRP A 329 6.37 -21.36 17.25
N TRP A 330 6.54 -20.08 17.58
CA TRP A 330 5.44 -19.22 17.99
C TRP A 330 4.92 -18.44 16.78
N ASP A 331 3.66 -18.68 16.41
CA ASP A 331 3.05 -18.02 15.28
C ASP A 331 2.68 -16.56 15.57
N GLU A 332 3.14 -15.68 14.70
CA GLU A 332 2.68 -14.29 14.61
C GLU A 332 2.10 -13.98 13.22
N TYR A 333 2.24 -14.91 12.26
CA TYR A 333 1.74 -14.73 10.91
C TYR A 333 0.21 -14.63 10.87
N GLN A 334 -0.50 -15.48 11.61
CA GLN A 334 -1.96 -15.48 11.68
C GLN A 334 -2.56 -14.21 12.33
N LYS A 335 -1.77 -13.45 13.06
CA LYS A 335 -2.22 -12.24 13.77
C LYS A 335 -1.87 -10.96 13.05
N GLN A 336 -0.66 -10.87 12.55
CA GLN A 336 -0.10 -9.64 11.97
C GLN A 336 0.09 -9.73 10.46
N GLY A 337 -0.12 -10.92 9.88
CA GLY A 337 0.21 -11.18 8.48
C GLY A 337 1.73 -11.13 8.24
N ARG A 338 2.09 -11.12 6.98
CA ARG A 338 3.48 -10.93 6.57
C ARG A 338 3.99 -9.56 7.05
N ARG A 339 4.95 -9.53 7.92
CA ARG A 339 5.82 -8.36 8.06
C ARG A 339 6.93 -8.45 6.98
N GLY A 340 6.50 -8.44 5.70
CA GLY A 340 7.39 -8.12 4.59
C GLY A 340 7.83 -6.66 4.67
N GLU A 341 8.73 -6.21 3.79
CA GLU A 341 9.26 -4.84 3.73
C GLU A 341 8.18 -3.81 4.01
N GLN A 342 8.16 -3.32 5.24
CA GLN A 342 7.19 -2.32 5.64
C GLN A 342 7.55 -1.06 4.88
N SER A 343 6.63 -0.58 4.05
CA SER A 343 6.80 0.72 3.42
C SER A 343 7.09 1.73 4.54
N LEU A 344 8.06 2.62 4.34
CA LEU A 344 8.42 3.67 5.30
C LEU A 344 7.19 4.43 5.81
N LEU A 345 6.17 4.58 4.96
CA LEU A 345 4.90 5.20 5.31
C LEU A 345 4.11 4.37 6.35
N ARG A 346 4.12 3.04 6.25
CA ARG A 346 3.44 2.16 7.21
C ARG A 346 4.11 2.24 8.58
N VAL A 347 5.44 2.22 8.63
CA VAL A 347 6.21 2.40 9.90
C VAL A 347 5.90 3.75 10.54
N LEU A 348 5.83 4.82 9.72
CA LEU A 348 5.48 6.16 10.20
C LEU A 348 4.05 6.24 10.76
N LEU A 349 3.10 5.48 10.20
CA LEU A 349 1.71 5.48 10.65
C LEU A 349 1.42 4.48 11.78
N GLU A 350 2.27 3.50 12.00
CA GLU A 350 2.13 2.50 13.06
C GLU A 350 2.46 3.07 14.45
N HIS A 351 3.51 3.91 14.52
CA HIS A 351 3.87 4.60 15.77
C HIS A 351 2.98 5.82 16.03
N GLU A 352 2.28 5.85 17.15
CA GLU A 352 1.33 6.91 17.53
C GLU A 352 1.94 8.31 17.44
N ALA A 353 3.17 8.49 17.92
CA ALA A 353 3.89 9.77 17.86
C ALA A 353 4.22 10.19 16.41
N LEU A 354 4.66 9.24 15.57
CA LEU A 354 4.99 9.50 14.17
C LEU A 354 3.74 9.74 13.33
N ARG A 355 2.66 9.00 13.60
CA ARG A 355 1.36 9.18 12.97
C ARG A 355 0.81 10.58 13.23
N THR A 356 0.85 11.06 14.46
CA THR A 356 0.43 12.43 14.79
C THR A 356 1.30 13.48 14.12
N ALA A 357 2.61 13.26 14.04
CA ALA A 357 3.54 14.14 13.30
C ALA A 357 3.21 14.18 11.80
N VAL A 358 2.91 13.04 11.17
CA VAL A 358 2.51 12.96 9.76
C VAL A 358 1.20 13.71 9.52
N TYR A 359 0.19 13.55 10.40
CA TYR A 359 -1.07 14.27 10.28
C TYR A 359 -0.90 15.78 10.45
N LEU A 360 -0.05 16.22 11.40
CA LEU A 360 0.29 17.62 11.57
C LEU A 360 1.02 18.18 10.35
N ALA A 361 1.99 17.45 9.81
CA ALA A 361 2.71 17.86 8.60
C ALA A 361 1.76 17.96 7.40
N MET A 362 0.83 17.01 7.25
CA MET A 362 -0.17 17.04 6.18
C MET A 362 -1.14 18.20 6.35
N ALA A 363 -1.62 18.48 7.57
CA ALA A 363 -2.45 19.64 7.87
C ALA A 363 -1.71 20.95 7.60
N ALA A 364 -0.43 21.05 8.00
CA ALA A 364 0.42 22.21 7.71
C ALA A 364 0.63 22.39 6.19
N ALA A 365 0.85 21.31 5.44
CA ALA A 365 0.96 21.35 3.99
C ALA A 365 -0.33 21.85 3.32
N VAL A 366 -1.49 21.33 3.77
CA VAL A 366 -2.80 21.80 3.27
C VAL A 366 -3.00 23.30 3.58
N LEU A 367 -2.70 23.73 4.80
CA LEU A 367 -2.76 25.14 5.17
C LEU A 367 -1.79 25.97 4.32
N PHE A 368 -0.56 25.52 4.13
CA PHE A 368 0.40 26.19 3.27
C PHE A 368 -0.14 26.34 1.84
N VAL A 369 -0.69 25.26 1.25
CA VAL A 369 -1.30 25.32 -0.06
C VAL A 369 -2.48 26.29 -0.08
N LEU A 370 -3.37 26.28 0.91
CA LEU A 370 -4.51 27.20 1.01
C LEU A 370 -4.07 28.67 1.12
N PHE A 371 -3.01 28.94 1.85
CA PHE A 371 -2.50 30.33 2.01
C PHE A 371 -1.66 30.78 0.82
N GLU A 372 -0.79 29.91 0.29
CA GLU A 372 0.12 30.24 -0.83
C GLU A 372 -0.58 30.11 -2.20
N ALA A 373 -1.54 29.19 -2.36
CA ALA A 373 -2.39 29.06 -3.54
C ALA A 373 -3.40 30.22 -3.70
N ARG A 374 -3.55 31.09 -2.69
CA ARG A 374 -4.16 32.39 -2.93
C ARG A 374 -3.37 33.05 -4.06
N ARG A 375 -3.98 33.00 -5.23
CA ARG A 375 -3.48 33.50 -6.49
C ARG A 375 -2.91 34.89 -6.23
N ARG A 376 -1.60 35.00 -5.97
CA ARG A 376 -0.91 36.28 -6.12
C ARG A 376 -1.12 36.62 -7.59
N GLN A 377 -2.02 37.58 -7.85
CA GLN A 377 -2.10 38.14 -9.18
C GLN A 377 -0.69 38.59 -9.48
N ARG A 378 -0.01 37.86 -10.29
CA ARG A 378 1.27 38.32 -10.86
C ARG A 378 0.94 39.66 -11.45
N ILE A 379 1.63 40.70 -10.98
CA ILE A 379 1.64 42.01 -11.62
C ILE A 379 1.74 41.69 -13.10
N ILE A 380 0.68 42.01 -13.85
CA ILE A 380 0.66 41.72 -15.29
C ILE A 380 1.91 42.42 -15.79
N PRO A 381 2.96 41.73 -16.22
CA PRO A 381 4.14 42.38 -16.70
C PRO A 381 3.66 43.25 -17.86
N VAL A 382 3.97 44.57 -17.80
CA VAL A 382 3.69 45.47 -18.91
C VAL A 382 4.33 44.82 -20.12
N LEU A 383 3.51 44.21 -20.95
CA LEU A 383 3.98 43.53 -22.17
C LEU A 383 4.65 44.64 -22.97
N LYS A 384 5.97 44.62 -23.03
CA LYS A 384 6.71 45.46 -23.98
C LYS A 384 6.06 45.22 -25.31
N PRO A 385 5.70 46.34 -26.03
CA PRO A 385 5.10 46.21 -27.33
C PRO A 385 5.96 45.23 -28.15
N LEU A 386 5.32 44.28 -28.77
CA LEU A 386 5.99 43.24 -29.55
C LEU A 386 7.00 43.91 -30.46
N PRO A 387 8.29 43.65 -30.34
CA PRO A 387 9.26 44.20 -31.28
C PRO A 387 8.84 43.77 -32.67
N ASN A 388 8.85 44.75 -33.61
CA ASN A 388 8.54 44.40 -35.00
C ASN A 388 9.57 43.38 -35.51
N THR A 389 9.15 42.15 -35.51
CA THR A 389 10.01 41.00 -35.87
C THR A 389 10.52 41.09 -37.29
N THR A 390 9.73 41.71 -38.18
CA THR A 390 10.12 41.97 -39.57
C THR A 390 11.26 42.97 -39.62
N LEU A 391 11.19 44.01 -38.79
CA LEU A 391 12.27 45.00 -38.73
C LEU A 391 13.54 44.40 -38.10
N LEU A 392 13.37 43.54 -37.08
CA LEU A 392 14.50 42.87 -36.45
C LEU A 392 15.16 41.91 -37.43
N PHE A 393 14.36 41.14 -38.16
CA PHE A 393 14.82 40.21 -39.17
C PHE A 393 15.57 40.94 -40.31
N THR A 394 14.97 42.01 -40.84
CA THR A 394 15.65 42.81 -41.89
C THR A 394 16.95 43.44 -41.40
N ARG A 395 17.02 43.89 -40.13
CA ARG A 395 18.29 44.40 -39.55
C ARG A 395 19.32 43.27 -39.42
N THR A 396 18.92 42.08 -39.01
CA THR A 396 19.81 40.93 -38.89
C THR A 396 20.37 40.52 -40.25
N VAL A 397 19.51 40.43 -41.28
CA VAL A 397 19.92 40.11 -42.63
C VAL A 397 20.83 41.19 -43.20
N ALA A 398 20.47 42.46 -43.03
CA ALA A 398 21.34 43.59 -43.44
C ALA A 398 22.68 43.55 -42.70
N GLY A 399 22.70 43.19 -41.43
CA GLY A 399 23.95 43.00 -40.65
C GLY A 399 24.85 41.91 -41.20
N LEU A 400 24.27 40.77 -41.60
CA LEU A 400 25.00 39.65 -42.23
C LEU A 400 25.60 40.04 -43.55
N TYR A 401 24.83 40.75 -44.41
CA TYR A 401 25.35 41.27 -45.69
C TYR A 401 26.47 42.26 -45.49
N ARG A 402 26.39 43.11 -44.45
CA ARG A 402 27.47 44.06 -44.14
C ARG A 402 28.73 43.36 -43.60
N GLN A 403 28.58 42.31 -42.77
CA GLN A 403 29.71 41.54 -42.26
C GLN A 403 30.38 40.71 -43.35
N GLY A 404 29.66 40.28 -44.35
CA GLY A 404 30.20 39.55 -45.49
C GLY A 404 31.16 40.33 -46.39
N GLY A 405 31.29 41.65 -46.17
CA GLY A 405 32.33 42.51 -46.76
C GLY A 405 32.23 42.72 -48.30
N SER A 406 31.25 42.14 -48.96
CA SER A 406 31.10 42.25 -50.43
C SER A 406 30.09 43.35 -50.79
N HIS A 407 30.56 44.60 -50.87
CA HIS A 407 29.73 45.71 -51.30
C HIS A 407 29.28 45.56 -52.76
N THR A 408 30.05 44.87 -53.58
CA THR A 408 29.72 44.55 -54.97
C THR A 408 28.46 43.70 -55.09
N LEU A 409 28.34 42.65 -54.26
CA LEU A 409 27.18 41.75 -54.25
C LEU A 409 25.90 42.46 -53.76
N ILE A 410 26.06 43.39 -52.81
CA ILE A 410 24.95 44.24 -52.33
C ILE A 410 24.49 45.20 -53.45
N ALA A 411 25.46 45.82 -54.19
CA ALA A 411 25.17 46.70 -55.31
C ALA A 411 24.43 45.96 -56.43
N GLU A 412 24.91 44.78 -56.85
CA GLU A 412 24.28 43.93 -57.86
C GLU A 412 22.84 43.57 -57.43
N LYS A 413 22.64 43.10 -56.21
CA LYS A 413 21.32 42.76 -55.69
C LYS A 413 20.38 43.96 -55.71
N LYS A 414 20.88 45.11 -55.29
CA LYS A 414 20.12 46.37 -55.28
C LYS A 414 19.75 46.86 -56.67
N VAL A 415 20.67 46.79 -57.63
CA VAL A 415 20.42 47.11 -59.07
C VAL A 415 19.39 46.10 -59.58
N GLY A 416 19.54 44.78 -59.34
CA GLY A 416 18.58 43.77 -59.78
C GLY A 416 17.15 44.03 -59.28
N LEU A 417 16.98 44.35 -58.00
CA LEU A 417 15.69 44.72 -57.46
C LEU A 417 15.12 46.02 -58.00
N PHE A 418 15.99 46.97 -58.35
CA PHE A 418 15.58 48.21 -58.96
C PHE A 418 15.13 47.97 -60.46
N LEU A 419 15.84 47.19 -61.21
CA LEU A 419 15.43 46.80 -62.55
C LEU A 419 14.12 46.02 -62.60
N GLU A 420 13.90 45.13 -61.65
CA GLU A 420 12.65 44.42 -61.48
C GLU A 420 11.48 45.34 -61.12
N TYR A 421 11.73 46.31 -60.19
CA TYR A 421 10.76 47.38 -59.91
C TYR A 421 10.39 48.17 -61.18
N LEU A 422 11.37 48.59 -62.02
CA LEU A 422 11.12 49.29 -63.25
C LEU A 422 10.29 48.45 -64.28
N ARG A 423 10.63 47.15 -64.40
CA ARG A 423 9.89 46.23 -65.25
C ARG A 423 8.42 46.10 -64.84
N THR A 424 8.21 45.89 -63.50
CA THR A 424 6.86 45.70 -62.96
C THR A 424 6.03 46.98 -63.01
N ARG A 425 6.64 48.11 -62.64
CA ARG A 425 5.94 49.39 -62.48
C ARG A 425 5.60 50.02 -63.79
N TYR A 426 6.50 49.92 -64.82
CA TYR A 426 6.34 50.54 -66.11
C TYR A 426 6.00 49.59 -67.26
N HIS A 427 5.80 48.32 -66.91
CA HIS A 427 5.39 47.26 -67.83
C HIS A 427 6.35 47.13 -69.06
N GLU A 428 7.66 47.18 -68.85
CA GLU A 428 8.70 47.03 -69.81
C GLU A 428 9.43 45.69 -69.66
N PRO A 429 8.99 44.60 -70.33
CA PRO A 429 9.56 43.26 -70.19
C PRO A 429 10.99 43.15 -70.65
N ALA A 430 11.34 43.90 -71.74
CA ALA A 430 12.67 43.95 -72.32
C ALA A 430 13.38 45.26 -71.96
N LEU A 431 13.60 45.46 -70.61
CA LEU A 431 14.28 46.66 -70.15
C LEU A 431 15.81 46.54 -70.36
N ASP A 432 16.31 47.14 -71.47
CA ASP A 432 17.74 47.30 -71.68
C ASP A 432 18.11 48.80 -71.50
N LEU A 433 18.79 49.07 -70.35
CA LEU A 433 19.22 50.43 -70.01
C LEU A 433 20.40 50.92 -70.88
N THR A 434 21.00 50.07 -71.73
CA THR A 434 22.08 50.46 -72.63
C THR A 434 21.51 51.14 -73.88
N ASP A 435 20.26 50.77 -74.27
CA ASP A 435 19.57 51.34 -75.37
C ASP A 435 19.05 52.77 -75.11
N GLU A 436 19.37 53.68 -75.96
CA GLU A 436 18.97 55.09 -75.81
C GLU A 436 17.45 55.28 -75.91
N ALA A 437 16.79 54.54 -76.79
CA ALA A 437 15.32 54.58 -76.91
C ALA A 437 14.59 54.09 -75.68
N THR A 438 15.16 53.10 -75.00
CA THR A 438 14.60 52.56 -73.77
C THR A 438 14.74 53.58 -72.62
N ARG A 439 15.84 54.30 -72.50
CA ARG A 439 16.04 55.39 -71.53
C ARG A 439 15.07 56.57 -71.74
N GLU A 440 14.85 56.94 -73.03
CA GLU A 440 13.88 57.94 -73.42
C GLU A 440 12.46 57.57 -72.99
N ARG A 441 12.03 56.33 -73.30
CA ARG A 441 10.72 55.80 -72.90
C ARG A 441 10.56 55.76 -71.38
N LEU A 442 11.64 55.38 -70.66
CA LEU A 442 11.64 55.33 -69.19
C LEU A 442 11.49 56.75 -68.63
N ALA A 443 12.21 57.74 -69.17
CA ALA A 443 12.08 59.12 -68.76
C ALA A 443 10.67 59.66 -68.97
N GLN A 444 10.06 59.38 -70.11
CA GLN A 444 8.69 59.77 -70.41
C GLN A 444 7.65 59.10 -69.50
N LYS A 445 7.77 57.79 -69.26
CA LYS A 445 6.85 57.03 -68.42
C LYS A 445 6.98 57.34 -66.94
N SER A 446 8.19 57.66 -66.48
CA SER A 446 8.45 57.95 -65.05
C SER A 446 8.28 59.42 -64.68
N GLY A 447 8.23 60.30 -65.71
CA GLY A 447 8.20 61.75 -65.45
C GLY A 447 9.51 62.34 -64.94
N VAL A 448 10.58 61.57 -64.88
CA VAL A 448 11.89 62.00 -64.42
C VAL A 448 12.70 62.58 -65.56
N ALA A 449 13.39 63.70 -65.31
CA ALA A 449 14.20 64.34 -66.32
C ALA A 449 15.24 63.37 -66.95
N ARG A 450 15.39 63.35 -68.29
CA ARG A 450 16.27 62.43 -68.98
C ARG A 450 17.71 62.50 -68.45
N ALA A 451 18.20 63.69 -68.14
CA ALA A 451 19.55 63.85 -67.59
C ALA A 451 19.76 63.05 -66.27
N ASP A 452 18.71 62.99 -65.42
CA ASP A 452 18.75 62.25 -64.16
C ASP A 452 18.70 60.73 -64.38
N VAL A 453 17.88 60.28 -65.33
CA VAL A 453 17.84 58.87 -65.77
C VAL A 453 19.22 58.44 -66.31
N ASP A 454 19.80 59.24 -67.24
CA ASP A 454 21.13 58.96 -67.75
C ASP A 454 22.24 58.96 -66.75
N SER A 455 22.15 59.86 -65.72
CA SER A 455 23.10 59.88 -64.60
C SER A 455 23.00 58.63 -63.73
N LEU A 456 21.78 58.18 -63.43
CA LEU A 456 21.50 56.97 -62.70
C LEU A 456 22.00 55.70 -63.44
N VAL A 457 21.72 55.60 -64.78
CA VAL A 457 22.17 54.52 -65.62
C VAL A 457 23.70 54.45 -65.68
N ARG A 458 24.37 55.55 -65.89
CA ARG A 458 25.84 55.61 -65.87
C ARG A 458 26.41 55.15 -64.57
N ARG A 459 25.78 55.50 -63.39
CA ARG A 459 26.20 55.06 -62.10
C ARG A 459 25.98 53.57 -61.88
N ILE A 460 24.86 53.04 -62.35
CA ILE A 460 24.57 51.60 -62.31
C ILE A 460 25.63 50.83 -63.09
N ASN A 461 25.90 51.23 -64.39
CA ASN A 461 26.86 50.57 -65.22
C ASN A 461 28.29 50.63 -64.69
N PHE A 462 28.66 51.76 -64.08
CA PHE A 462 29.95 51.93 -63.41
C PHE A 462 30.11 50.93 -62.26
N LEU A 463 29.09 50.82 -61.41
CA LEU A 463 29.16 49.94 -60.26
C LEU A 463 29.10 48.44 -60.59
N LEU A 464 28.42 48.07 -61.70
CA LEU A 464 28.38 46.69 -62.15
C LEU A 464 29.71 46.24 -62.82
N THR A 465 30.50 47.18 -63.31
CA THR A 465 31.80 46.90 -63.96
C THR A 465 32.99 47.09 -63.04
N ALA A 466 32.77 47.70 -61.89
CA ALA A 466 33.85 48.00 -60.95
C ALA A 466 34.30 46.71 -60.23
N PRO A 467 35.58 46.39 -60.12
CA PRO A 467 36.09 45.19 -59.43
C PRO A 467 35.86 45.21 -57.98
N GLN A 468 35.77 46.38 -57.34
CA GLN A 468 35.41 46.60 -55.97
C GLN A 468 34.53 47.87 -55.84
N VAL A 469 33.56 47.80 -54.98
CA VAL A 469 32.64 48.89 -54.64
C VAL A 469 32.89 49.38 -53.22
N SER A 470 33.12 50.65 -53.04
CA SER A 470 33.29 51.28 -51.74
C SER A 470 31.92 51.54 -51.06
N ASP A 471 31.93 51.66 -49.72
CA ASP A 471 30.71 52.03 -48.95
C ASP A 471 30.09 53.34 -49.39
N ALA A 472 30.92 54.34 -49.74
CA ALA A 472 30.47 55.63 -50.20
C ALA A 472 29.74 55.55 -51.57
N GLU A 473 30.23 54.71 -52.49
CA GLU A 473 29.62 54.46 -53.81
C GLU A 473 28.30 53.69 -53.65
N LEU A 474 28.23 52.73 -52.78
CA LEU A 474 27.00 51.99 -52.49
C LEU A 474 25.91 52.90 -51.87
N LEU A 475 26.28 53.78 -50.93
CA LEU A 475 25.41 54.80 -50.41
C LEU A 475 24.93 55.80 -51.49
N ALA A 476 25.81 56.25 -52.37
CA ALA A 476 25.48 57.13 -53.49
C ALA A 476 24.51 56.46 -54.43
N LEU A 477 24.69 55.15 -54.77
CA LEU A 477 23.74 54.38 -55.54
C LEU A 477 22.35 54.29 -54.86
N ASN A 478 22.34 53.97 -53.57
CA ASN A 478 21.08 53.89 -52.81
C ASN A 478 20.34 55.25 -52.81
N LYS A 479 21.06 56.35 -52.65
CA LYS A 479 20.49 57.71 -52.66
C LYS A 479 19.91 58.02 -54.07
N ALA A 480 20.63 57.72 -55.16
CA ALA A 480 20.18 57.94 -56.50
C ALA A 480 18.93 57.09 -56.86
N ILE A 481 18.87 55.82 -56.45
CA ILE A 481 17.68 54.98 -56.61
C ILE A 481 16.49 55.53 -55.90
N ASN A 482 16.68 55.93 -54.64
CA ASN A 482 15.59 56.47 -53.79
C ASN A 482 15.12 57.85 -54.36
N GLN A 483 16.03 58.67 -54.80
CA GLN A 483 15.69 59.95 -55.44
C GLN A 483 14.86 59.74 -56.73
N PHE A 484 15.26 58.77 -57.54
CA PHE A 484 14.47 58.40 -58.80
C PHE A 484 13.06 57.93 -58.39
N ARG A 485 12.94 57.05 -57.31
CA ARG A 485 11.64 56.59 -56.82
C ARG A 485 10.74 57.69 -56.28
N HIS A 486 11.32 58.67 -55.62
CA HIS A 486 10.56 59.82 -55.12
C HIS A 486 10.12 60.79 -56.23
N GLN A 487 10.93 60.95 -57.27
CA GLN A 487 10.59 61.81 -58.41
C GLN A 487 9.57 61.14 -59.35
N ALA A 488 9.59 59.80 -59.39
CA ALA A 488 8.74 58.98 -60.24
C ALA A 488 7.42 58.53 -59.56
N ALA A 489 7.06 59.06 -58.38
CA ALA A 489 5.88 58.71 -57.60
C ALA A 489 4.62 59.51 -58.00
#